data_c4a08e4455b7886119dd8a10462e2c41
#
_entry.id   c4a08e4455b7886119dd8a10462e2c41
#
_cell.length_a   1.000
_cell.length_b   1.000
_cell.length_c   1.000
_cell.angle_alpha   90.00
_cell.angle_beta   90.00
_cell.angle_gamma   90.00
#
_symmetry.space_group_name_H-M   'P 1'
#
loop_
_entity.id
_entity.type
_entity.pdbx_description
1 polymer ?
#
loop_
_entity_poly.entity_id
_entity_poly.type
_entity_poly.pdbx_seq_one_letter_code
_entity_poly.pdbx_strand_id
1 'polypeptide(L)'
;LQSAETDYKKLLDEEQMRRYKLEQLKVNSQTKLNEMAMQIKISAMKLNRMKVELRNERYLDSLGAGTTDKVKQAELSYNTGQLEYEQLKQKYANEKQVAAAEYKVQELDFNIFRKSLAETKRTLDDAQIRSPRRATLTYINDQVGAQISQGSQVAILSDLSHFKVQCEIADTYGDRVAAGGRAIVKIGST
;
A
#
# COMPACT_ATOMS: atom_id res chain seq x y z
N LEU A 1 6.19 20.03 -18.48
CA LEU A 1 6.17 18.58 -18.70
C LEU A 1 7.48 17.94 -18.25
N GLN A 2 8.63 18.36 -18.76
CA GLN A 2 9.94 17.76 -18.45
C GLN A 2 10.31 17.80 -16.95
N SER A 3 9.98 18.88 -16.24
CA SER A 3 10.14 18.98 -14.77
C SER A 3 9.22 18.00 -14.06
N ALA A 4 7.94 17.92 -14.43
CA ALA A 4 6.97 17.02 -13.82
C ALA A 4 7.32 15.53 -14.04
N GLU A 5 7.88 15.18 -15.19
CA GLU A 5 8.39 13.83 -15.46
C GLU A 5 9.61 13.48 -14.59
N THR A 6 10.49 14.47 -14.36
CA THR A 6 11.65 14.29 -13.48
C THR A 6 11.22 14.11 -12.03
N ASP A 7 10.23 14.89 -11.58
CA ASP A 7 9.70 14.80 -10.23
C ASP A 7 8.95 13.47 -10.03
N TYR A 8 8.21 13.01 -11.04
CA TYR A 8 7.59 11.68 -10.99
C TYR A 8 8.62 10.54 -10.90
N LYS A 9 9.76 10.63 -11.62
CA LYS A 9 10.85 9.65 -11.51
C LYS A 9 11.45 9.62 -10.10
N LYS A 10 11.68 10.79 -9.47
CA LYS A 10 12.14 10.86 -8.07
C LYS A 10 11.16 10.19 -7.10
N LEU A 11 9.85 10.38 -7.31
CA LEU A 11 8.83 9.71 -6.50
C LEU A 11 8.81 8.19 -6.69
N LEU A 12 9.12 7.68 -7.88
CA LEU A 12 9.31 6.24 -8.12
C LEU A 12 10.50 5.68 -7.34
N ASP A 13 11.62 6.40 -7.33
CA ASP A 13 12.79 5.99 -6.54
C ASP A 13 12.48 6.02 -5.03
N GLU A 14 11.70 7.00 -4.58
CA GLU A 14 11.22 7.07 -3.19
C GLU A 14 10.27 5.91 -2.86
N GLU A 15 9.39 5.51 -3.78
CA GLU A 15 8.55 4.31 -3.61
C GLU A 15 9.40 3.07 -3.38
N GLN A 16 10.44 2.87 -4.20
CA GLN A 16 11.34 1.74 -4.03
C GLN A 16 12.07 1.77 -2.69
N MET A 17 12.59 2.94 -2.28
CA MET A 17 13.22 3.08 -0.97
C MET A 17 12.29 2.72 0.18
N ARG A 18 11.03 3.19 0.16
CA ARG A 18 10.02 2.87 1.17
C ARG A 18 9.70 1.38 1.20
N ARG A 19 9.63 0.74 0.03
CA ARG A 19 9.44 -0.70 -0.10
C ARG A 19 10.58 -1.49 0.53
N TYR A 20 11.84 -1.12 0.25
CA TYR A 20 13.00 -1.76 0.88
C TYR A 20 13.05 -1.55 2.38
N LYS A 21 12.69 -0.36 2.87
CA LYS A 21 12.59 -0.10 4.32
C LYS A 21 11.55 -1.00 4.99
N LEU A 22 10.41 -1.21 4.35
CA LEU A 22 9.35 -2.10 4.87
C LEU A 22 9.84 -3.56 4.92
N GLU A 23 10.55 -4.02 3.91
CA GLU A 23 11.13 -5.36 3.87
C GLU A 23 12.24 -5.52 4.92
N GLN A 24 13.12 -4.53 5.07
CA GLN A 24 14.15 -4.49 6.11
C GLN A 24 13.54 -4.55 7.52
N LEU A 25 12.47 -3.79 7.78
CA LEU A 25 11.76 -3.84 9.06
C LEU A 25 11.23 -5.25 9.34
N LYS A 26 10.64 -5.91 8.34
CA LYS A 26 10.13 -7.27 8.46
C LYS A 26 11.25 -8.26 8.80
N VAL A 27 12.38 -8.19 8.09
CA VAL A 27 13.53 -9.08 8.32
C VAL A 27 14.12 -8.84 9.70
N ASN A 28 14.34 -7.59 10.09
CA ASN A 28 14.91 -7.24 11.40
C ASN A 28 14.01 -7.71 12.55
N SER A 29 12.71 -7.49 12.44
CA SER A 29 11.73 -7.96 13.43
C SER A 29 11.72 -9.49 13.54
N GLN A 30 11.77 -10.19 12.41
CA GLN A 30 11.82 -11.66 12.39
C GLN A 30 13.10 -12.20 13.02
N THR A 31 14.25 -11.57 12.75
CA THR A 31 15.54 -11.95 13.34
C THR A 31 15.49 -11.79 14.87
N LYS A 32 15.01 -10.64 15.35
CA LYS A 32 14.85 -10.38 16.78
C LYS A 32 13.92 -11.38 17.46
N LEU A 33 12.80 -11.71 16.84
CA LEU A 33 11.87 -12.73 17.36
C LEU A 33 12.50 -14.12 17.39
N ASN A 34 13.30 -14.49 16.39
CA ASN A 34 14.03 -15.77 16.37
C ASN A 34 15.07 -15.85 17.48
N GLU A 35 15.82 -14.77 17.75
CA GLU A 35 16.75 -14.68 18.84
C GLU A 35 16.06 -14.86 20.21
N MET A 36 14.93 -14.18 20.41
CA MET A 36 14.14 -14.33 21.62
C MET A 36 13.56 -15.72 21.77
N ALA A 37 13.09 -16.35 20.68
CA ALA A 37 12.63 -17.74 20.70
C ALA A 37 13.74 -18.72 21.07
N MET A 38 14.98 -18.45 20.64
CA MET A 38 16.16 -19.23 21.05
C MET A 38 16.45 -19.08 22.54
N GLN A 39 16.39 -17.85 23.08
CA GLN A 39 16.55 -17.60 24.51
C GLN A 39 15.50 -18.31 25.35
N ILE A 40 14.25 -18.36 24.89
CA ILE A 40 13.18 -19.12 25.55
C ILE A 40 13.51 -20.61 25.57
N LYS A 41 14.01 -21.20 24.48
CA LYS A 41 14.44 -22.61 24.45
C LYS A 41 15.57 -22.88 25.44
N ILE A 42 16.57 -22.00 25.51
CA ILE A 42 17.69 -22.13 26.47
C ILE A 42 17.15 -22.05 27.90
N SER A 43 16.27 -21.09 28.20
CA SER A 43 15.65 -20.94 29.52
C SER A 43 14.80 -22.18 29.89
N ALA A 44 14.06 -22.73 28.93
CA ALA A 44 13.30 -23.98 29.14
C ALA A 44 14.19 -25.18 29.50
N MET A 45 15.36 -25.31 28.84
CA MET A 45 16.34 -26.35 29.18
C MET A 45 16.94 -26.15 30.57
N LYS A 46 17.28 -24.90 30.95
CA LYS A 46 17.74 -24.56 32.29
C LYS A 46 16.69 -24.88 33.34
N LEU A 47 15.46 -24.50 33.12
CA LEU A 47 14.32 -24.80 34.00
C LEU A 47 14.12 -26.30 34.19
N ASN A 48 14.21 -27.08 33.11
CA ASN A 48 14.12 -28.53 33.20
C ASN A 48 15.27 -29.15 34.05
N ARG A 49 16.48 -28.63 33.92
CA ARG A 49 17.60 -29.04 34.75
C ARG A 49 17.33 -28.75 36.24
N MET A 50 16.89 -27.53 36.58
CA MET A 50 16.56 -27.13 37.95
C MET A 50 15.42 -28.01 38.51
N LYS A 51 14.44 -28.39 37.67
CA LYS A 51 13.35 -29.30 38.05
C LYS A 51 13.88 -30.69 38.43
N VAL A 52 14.81 -31.21 37.63
CA VAL A 52 15.46 -32.50 37.93
C VAL A 52 16.31 -32.46 39.21
N GLU A 53 17.07 -31.36 39.41
CA GLU A 53 17.85 -31.11 40.59
C GLU A 53 16.96 -31.06 41.86
N LEU A 54 15.89 -30.28 41.85
CA LEU A 54 14.92 -30.22 42.93
C LEU A 54 14.33 -31.64 43.25
N ARG A 55 14.01 -32.42 42.22
CA ARG A 55 13.51 -33.76 42.42
C ARG A 55 14.52 -34.66 43.05
N ASN A 56 15.78 -34.55 42.66
CA ASN A 56 16.89 -35.38 43.22
C ASN A 56 17.16 -34.98 44.69
N GLU A 57 17.19 -33.66 45.02
CA GLU A 57 17.40 -33.20 46.41
C GLU A 57 16.25 -33.68 47.32
N ARG A 58 15.00 -33.59 46.86
CA ARG A 58 13.83 -34.14 47.61
C ARG A 58 13.94 -35.66 47.81
N TYR A 59 14.45 -36.42 46.83
CA TYR A 59 14.66 -37.87 46.95
C TYR A 59 15.76 -38.16 47.97
N LEU A 60 16.89 -37.47 47.94
CA LEU A 60 17.98 -37.63 48.90
C LEU A 60 17.56 -37.28 50.34
N ASP A 61 16.78 -36.25 50.51
CA ASP A 61 16.23 -35.82 51.80
C ASP A 61 15.30 -36.92 52.37
N SER A 62 14.46 -37.51 51.51
CA SER A 62 13.56 -38.61 51.91
C SER A 62 14.27 -39.90 52.34
N LEU A 63 15.50 -40.09 51.89
CA LEU A 63 16.39 -41.21 52.31
C LEU A 63 17.24 -40.85 53.54
N GLY A 64 17.12 -39.66 54.11
CA GLY A 64 17.99 -39.19 55.21
C GLY A 64 19.42 -38.87 54.77
N ALA A 65 19.73 -38.88 53.50
CA ALA A 65 21.05 -38.57 52.95
C ALA A 65 21.18 -37.10 52.45
N GLY A 66 20.07 -36.33 52.46
CA GLY A 66 20.00 -34.92 52.09
C GLY A 66 19.81 -34.01 53.29
N THR A 67 19.70 -32.68 53.05
CA THR A 67 19.34 -31.68 54.05
C THR A 67 18.15 -30.87 53.54
N THR A 68 17.24 -30.52 54.43
CA THR A 68 16.06 -29.69 54.14
C THR A 68 16.45 -28.35 53.56
N ASP A 69 17.63 -27.79 53.94
CA ASP A 69 18.14 -26.55 53.41
C ASP A 69 18.51 -26.63 51.92
N LYS A 70 19.11 -27.75 51.47
CA LYS A 70 19.39 -27.98 50.03
C LYS A 70 18.10 -28.09 49.23
N VAL A 71 17.07 -28.76 49.76
CA VAL A 71 15.76 -28.86 49.13
C VAL A 71 15.15 -27.46 48.98
N LYS A 72 15.19 -26.63 50.04
CA LYS A 72 14.67 -25.23 49.98
C LYS A 72 15.46 -24.39 48.95
N GLN A 73 16.77 -24.53 48.89
CA GLN A 73 17.61 -23.83 47.92
C GLN A 73 17.28 -24.25 46.46
N ALA A 74 17.15 -25.54 46.21
CA ALA A 74 16.76 -26.06 44.89
C ALA A 74 15.36 -25.62 44.51
N GLU A 75 14.42 -25.56 45.47
CA GLU A 75 13.04 -25.08 45.24
C GLU A 75 13.04 -23.58 44.91
N LEU A 76 13.82 -22.76 45.63
CA LEU A 76 13.96 -21.33 45.31
C LEU A 76 14.54 -21.16 43.90
N SER A 77 15.60 -21.91 43.54
CA SER A 77 16.21 -21.86 42.21
C SER A 77 15.23 -22.23 41.11
N TYR A 78 14.44 -23.30 41.30
CA TYR A 78 13.40 -23.71 40.37
C TYR A 78 12.31 -22.64 40.20
N ASN A 79 11.80 -22.10 41.30
CA ASN A 79 10.76 -21.07 41.26
C ASN A 79 11.26 -19.78 40.58
N THR A 80 12.49 -19.36 40.87
CA THR A 80 13.12 -18.23 40.19
C THR A 80 13.28 -18.50 38.69
N GLY A 81 13.80 -19.66 38.33
CA GLY A 81 13.91 -20.07 36.91
C GLY A 81 12.59 -20.14 36.18
N GLN A 82 11.51 -20.54 36.89
CA GLN A 82 10.16 -20.52 36.31
C GLN A 82 9.69 -19.10 36.03
N LEU A 83 9.89 -18.17 36.96
CA LEU A 83 9.53 -16.77 36.75
C LEU A 83 10.32 -16.12 35.59
N GLU A 84 11.62 -16.41 35.48
CA GLU A 84 12.47 -15.94 34.39
C GLU A 84 11.98 -16.49 33.03
N TYR A 85 11.62 -17.76 32.97
CA TYR A 85 11.06 -18.38 31.77
C TYR A 85 9.72 -17.72 31.35
N GLU A 86 8.82 -17.52 32.30
CA GLU A 86 7.55 -16.85 32.09
C GLU A 86 7.75 -15.41 31.61
N GLN A 87 8.68 -14.66 32.24
CA GLN A 87 9.02 -13.31 31.84
C GLN A 87 9.53 -13.23 30.39
N LEU A 88 10.39 -14.17 29.98
CA LEU A 88 10.88 -14.24 28.60
C LEU A 88 9.75 -14.53 27.61
N LYS A 89 8.84 -15.42 27.95
CA LYS A 89 7.65 -15.69 27.11
C LYS A 89 6.77 -14.45 26.95
N GLN A 90 6.53 -13.74 28.06
CA GLN A 90 5.73 -12.52 28.02
C GLN A 90 6.40 -11.44 27.18
N LYS A 91 7.72 -11.28 27.35
CA LYS A 91 8.51 -10.33 26.54
C LYS A 91 8.45 -10.67 25.06
N TYR A 92 8.55 -11.95 24.68
CA TYR A 92 8.40 -12.40 23.30
C TYR A 92 7.01 -12.09 22.74
N ALA A 93 5.95 -12.35 23.50
CA ALA A 93 4.58 -12.08 23.09
C ALA A 93 4.36 -10.58 22.84
N ASN A 94 4.86 -9.74 23.76
CA ASN A 94 4.77 -8.28 23.63
C ASN A 94 5.56 -7.78 22.42
N GLU A 95 6.79 -8.26 22.21
CA GLU A 95 7.62 -7.88 21.07
C GLU A 95 6.97 -8.25 19.74
N LYS A 96 6.35 -9.43 19.68
CA LYS A 96 5.59 -9.87 18.49
C LYS A 96 4.43 -8.93 18.17
N GLN A 97 3.71 -8.45 19.19
CA GLN A 97 2.62 -7.48 18.98
C GLN A 97 3.15 -6.12 18.54
N VAL A 98 4.24 -5.63 19.17
CA VAL A 98 4.88 -4.36 18.80
C VAL A 98 5.36 -4.43 17.35
N ALA A 99 6.10 -5.48 16.99
CA ALA A 99 6.60 -5.66 15.62
C ALA A 99 5.47 -5.72 14.58
N ALA A 100 4.36 -6.37 14.91
CA ALA A 100 3.19 -6.42 14.02
C ALA A 100 2.52 -5.04 13.85
N ALA A 101 2.44 -4.26 14.94
CA ALA A 101 1.88 -2.92 14.91
C ALA A 101 2.77 -1.96 14.12
N GLU A 102 4.09 -1.98 14.35
CA GLU A 102 5.05 -1.17 13.60
C GLU A 102 5.03 -1.49 12.10
N TYR A 103 5.03 -2.78 11.76
CA TYR A 103 4.90 -3.20 10.36
C TYR A 103 3.61 -2.65 9.73
N LYS A 104 2.49 -2.74 10.45
CA LYS A 104 1.20 -2.27 9.97
C LYS A 104 1.16 -0.76 9.73
N VAL A 105 1.77 0.02 10.62
CA VAL A 105 1.89 1.48 10.46
C VAL A 105 2.72 1.81 9.23
N GLN A 106 3.88 1.16 9.04
CA GLN A 106 4.74 1.38 7.87
C GLN A 106 4.08 0.92 6.56
N GLU A 107 3.31 -0.18 6.59
CA GLU A 107 2.53 -0.65 5.44
C GLU A 107 1.46 0.37 5.04
N LEU A 108 0.76 0.97 6.01
CA LEU A 108 -0.24 2.01 5.75
C LEU A 108 0.40 3.27 5.18
N ASP A 109 1.54 3.71 5.73
CA ASP A 109 2.29 4.85 5.20
C ASP A 109 2.73 4.61 3.74
N PHE A 110 3.26 3.43 3.45
CA PHE A 110 3.60 3.03 2.09
C PHE A 110 2.40 3.04 1.14
N ASN A 111 1.24 2.54 1.60
CA ASN A 111 0.02 2.54 0.79
C ASN A 111 -0.52 3.96 0.54
N ILE A 112 -0.41 4.86 1.52
CA ILE A 112 -0.77 6.28 1.34
C ILE A 112 0.14 6.90 0.29
N PHE A 113 1.44 6.68 0.39
CA PHE A 113 2.42 7.17 -0.59
C PHE A 113 2.13 6.65 -2.00
N ARG A 114 1.83 5.36 -2.16
CA ARG A 114 1.45 4.78 -3.46
C ARG A 114 0.20 5.41 -4.07
N LYS A 115 -0.79 5.76 -3.25
CA LYS A 115 -1.98 6.47 -3.73
C LYS A 115 -1.61 7.88 -4.21
N SER A 116 -0.79 8.60 -3.47
CA SER A 116 -0.28 9.92 -3.89
C SER A 116 0.53 9.85 -5.19
N LEU A 117 1.38 8.83 -5.32
CA LEU A 117 2.14 8.59 -6.55
C LEU A 117 1.23 8.31 -7.75
N ALA A 118 0.17 7.52 -7.55
CA ALA A 118 -0.82 7.24 -8.60
C ALA A 118 -1.58 8.50 -9.03
N GLU A 119 -1.92 9.39 -8.09
CA GLU A 119 -2.53 10.68 -8.35
C GLU A 119 -1.59 11.58 -9.17
N THR A 120 -0.31 11.65 -8.76
CA THR A 120 0.70 12.42 -9.50
C THR A 120 0.87 11.89 -10.92
N LYS A 121 0.88 10.57 -11.10
CA LYS A 121 0.92 9.95 -12.42
C LYS A 121 -0.29 10.35 -13.26
N ARG A 122 -1.49 10.28 -12.68
CA ARG A 122 -2.72 10.66 -13.36
C ARG A 122 -2.68 12.13 -13.81
N THR A 123 -2.23 13.02 -12.93
CA THR A 123 -2.06 14.44 -13.28
C THR A 123 -1.07 14.64 -14.43
N LEU A 124 0.02 13.86 -14.45
CA LEU A 124 0.99 13.88 -15.54
C LEU A 124 0.40 13.34 -16.86
N ASP A 125 -0.36 12.25 -16.79
CA ASP A 125 -1.04 11.67 -17.94
C ASP A 125 -2.13 12.61 -18.48
N ASP A 126 -2.90 13.28 -17.61
CA ASP A 126 -3.92 14.27 -17.98
C ASP A 126 -3.31 15.51 -18.61
N ALA A 127 -2.07 15.86 -18.29
CA ALA A 127 -1.33 16.93 -18.95
C ALA A 127 -0.96 16.61 -20.40
N GLN A 128 -1.01 15.34 -20.81
CA GLN A 128 -0.87 14.88 -22.18
C GLN A 128 -2.26 14.70 -22.82
N ILE A 129 -2.79 15.77 -23.43
CA ILE A 129 -4.09 15.72 -24.07
C ILE A 129 -4.06 14.78 -25.26
N ARG A 130 -4.87 13.70 -25.19
CA ARG A 130 -4.98 12.69 -26.25
C ARG A 130 -6.43 12.59 -26.73
N SER A 131 -6.60 12.30 -28.03
CA SER A 131 -7.92 12.05 -28.56
C SER A 131 -8.53 10.77 -27.94
N PRO A 132 -9.76 10.83 -27.40
CA PRO A 132 -10.44 9.65 -26.83
C PRO A 132 -10.94 8.67 -27.90
N ARG A 133 -10.98 9.10 -29.15
CA ARG A 133 -11.46 8.29 -30.29
C ARG A 133 -10.79 8.71 -31.58
N ARG A 134 -10.92 7.90 -32.62
CA ARG A 134 -10.51 8.25 -33.98
C ARG A 134 -11.41 9.38 -34.50
N ALA A 135 -10.83 10.52 -34.80
CA ALA A 135 -11.55 11.72 -35.27
C ALA A 135 -10.60 12.61 -36.07
N THR A 136 -11.14 13.58 -36.78
CA THR A 136 -10.37 14.60 -37.49
C THR A 136 -10.19 15.80 -36.62
N LEU A 137 -8.92 16.27 -36.44
CA LEU A 137 -8.61 17.49 -35.74
C LEU A 137 -8.99 18.70 -36.62
N THR A 138 -9.99 19.46 -36.18
CA THR A 138 -10.49 20.62 -36.93
C THR A 138 -10.03 21.95 -36.40
N TYR A 139 -9.59 21.97 -35.14
CA TYR A 139 -9.01 23.14 -34.50
C TYR A 139 -7.99 22.70 -33.46
N ILE A 140 -6.88 23.44 -33.36
CA ILE A 140 -5.90 23.33 -32.30
C ILE A 140 -5.40 24.72 -31.91
N ASN A 141 -5.20 24.97 -30.63
CA ASN A 141 -4.49 26.16 -30.17
C ASN A 141 -2.98 25.91 -30.34
N ASP A 142 -2.34 26.55 -31.29
CA ASP A 142 -0.94 26.40 -31.69
C ASP A 142 0.03 27.35 -30.97
N GLN A 143 -0.46 28.18 -30.05
CA GLN A 143 0.36 29.10 -29.29
C GLN A 143 1.20 28.35 -28.23
N VAL A 144 2.44 28.04 -28.60
CA VAL A 144 3.39 27.40 -27.68
C VAL A 144 3.74 28.36 -26.53
N GLY A 145 3.59 27.91 -25.28
CA GLY A 145 3.84 28.71 -24.08
C GLY A 145 2.63 29.50 -23.58
N ALA A 146 1.49 29.45 -24.26
CA ALA A 146 0.26 30.08 -23.79
C ALA A 146 -0.25 29.41 -22.50
N GLN A 147 -0.67 30.20 -21.54
CA GLN A 147 -1.31 29.73 -20.33
C GLN A 147 -2.76 29.30 -20.63
N ILE A 148 -3.06 28.04 -20.34
CA ILE A 148 -4.40 27.47 -20.54
C ILE A 148 -5.11 27.47 -19.18
N SER A 149 -6.27 28.12 -19.10
CA SER A 149 -7.14 28.11 -17.93
C SER A 149 -8.05 26.87 -17.94
N GLN A 150 -8.52 26.48 -16.77
CA GLN A 150 -9.50 25.39 -16.66
C GLN A 150 -10.76 25.72 -17.48
N GLY A 151 -11.20 24.79 -18.34
CA GLY A 151 -12.33 24.98 -19.24
C GLY A 151 -11.99 25.65 -20.57
N SER A 152 -10.74 26.04 -20.83
CA SER A 152 -10.33 26.58 -22.13
C SER A 152 -10.33 25.49 -23.18
N GLN A 153 -10.80 25.83 -24.37
CA GLN A 153 -10.79 24.97 -25.53
C GLN A 153 -9.38 24.84 -26.11
N VAL A 154 -8.83 23.64 -26.09
CA VAL A 154 -7.47 23.35 -26.57
C VAL A 154 -7.49 22.81 -28.00
N ALA A 155 -8.47 21.96 -28.32
CA ALA A 155 -8.63 21.35 -29.62
C ALA A 155 -10.09 20.99 -29.87
N ILE A 156 -10.49 20.95 -31.16
CA ILE A 156 -11.79 20.45 -31.59
C ILE A 156 -11.55 19.21 -32.44
N LEU A 157 -12.24 18.14 -32.07
CA LEU A 157 -12.24 16.89 -32.82
C LEU A 157 -13.63 16.73 -33.48
N SER A 158 -13.66 16.53 -34.78
CA SER A 158 -14.87 16.31 -35.53
C SER A 158 -14.92 14.89 -36.12
N ASP A 159 -16.04 14.25 -35.94
CA ASP A 159 -16.34 12.98 -36.62
C ASP A 159 -16.97 13.29 -37.96
N LEU A 160 -16.19 13.13 -39.01
CA LEU A 160 -16.65 13.40 -40.38
C LEU A 160 -17.29 12.16 -41.04
N SER A 161 -17.56 11.10 -40.29
CA SER A 161 -18.23 9.90 -40.83
C SER A 161 -19.74 10.06 -40.90
N HIS A 162 -20.31 10.93 -40.08
CA HIS A 162 -21.76 11.18 -40.03
C HIS A 162 -22.03 12.67 -40.04
N PHE A 163 -22.93 13.10 -40.90
CA PHE A 163 -23.33 14.49 -41.01
C PHE A 163 -24.81 14.63 -40.65
N LYS A 164 -25.15 15.70 -39.98
CA LYS A 164 -26.52 16.12 -39.70
C LYS A 164 -26.73 17.49 -40.31
N VAL A 165 -27.77 17.60 -41.11
CA VAL A 165 -28.22 18.89 -41.65
C VAL A 165 -29.38 19.37 -40.80
N GLN A 166 -29.28 20.56 -40.24
CA GLN A 166 -30.34 21.22 -39.50
C GLN A 166 -30.86 22.40 -40.34
N CYS A 167 -32.14 22.38 -40.67
CA CYS A 167 -32.81 23.42 -41.44
C CYS A 167 -33.90 24.05 -40.59
N GLU A 168 -33.96 25.36 -40.60
CA GLU A 168 -35.08 26.12 -40.05
C GLU A 168 -36.09 26.39 -41.16
N ILE A 169 -37.34 26.01 -40.95
CA ILE A 169 -38.42 26.15 -41.91
C ILE A 169 -39.43 27.13 -41.31
N ALA A 170 -39.84 28.12 -42.10
CA ALA A 170 -40.86 29.08 -41.68
C ALA A 170 -42.18 28.36 -41.41
N ASP A 171 -42.88 28.77 -40.36
CA ASP A 171 -44.11 28.13 -39.86
C ASP A 171 -45.20 28.01 -40.93
N THR A 172 -45.23 28.92 -41.92
CA THR A 172 -46.09 28.85 -43.08
C THR A 172 -45.97 27.59 -43.95
N TYR A 173 -44.88 26.85 -43.80
CA TYR A 173 -44.64 25.58 -44.52
C TYR A 173 -44.71 24.36 -43.61
N GLY A 174 -45.04 24.53 -42.31
CA GLY A 174 -45.09 23.47 -41.31
C GLY A 174 -45.98 22.29 -41.75
N ASP A 175 -47.13 22.57 -42.36
CA ASP A 175 -48.07 21.54 -42.82
C ASP A 175 -47.58 20.68 -44.00
N ARG A 176 -46.48 21.10 -44.65
CA ARG A 176 -45.89 20.40 -45.81
C ARG A 176 -44.68 19.55 -45.42
N VAL A 177 -44.26 19.58 -44.18
CA VAL A 177 -43.09 18.84 -43.68
C VAL A 177 -43.52 17.82 -42.62
N ALA A 178 -43.32 16.56 -42.94
CA ALA A 178 -43.60 15.46 -42.01
C ALA A 178 -42.35 14.64 -41.74
N ALA A 179 -42.26 14.08 -40.53
CA ALA A 179 -41.19 13.18 -40.16
C ALA A 179 -41.16 11.95 -41.09
N GLY A 180 -40.00 11.64 -41.66
CA GLY A 180 -39.86 10.56 -42.66
C GLY A 180 -40.09 10.99 -44.12
N GLY A 181 -40.41 12.28 -44.37
CA GLY A 181 -40.54 12.83 -45.70
C GLY A 181 -39.21 12.85 -46.48
N ARG A 182 -39.26 12.78 -47.79
CA ARG A 182 -38.07 12.89 -48.65
C ARG A 182 -37.60 14.35 -48.70
N ALA A 183 -36.34 14.57 -48.39
CA ALA A 183 -35.69 15.88 -48.54
C ALA A 183 -34.52 15.75 -49.53
N ILE A 184 -34.33 16.79 -50.35
CA ILE A 184 -33.18 16.90 -51.25
C ILE A 184 -32.27 18.01 -50.70
N VAL A 185 -31.10 17.63 -50.22
CA VAL A 185 -30.10 18.58 -49.78
C VAL A 185 -29.15 18.87 -50.94
N LYS A 186 -29.15 20.10 -51.41
CA LYS A 186 -28.19 20.58 -52.42
C LYS A 186 -27.08 21.34 -51.70
N ILE A 187 -25.87 20.77 -51.73
CA ILE A 187 -24.67 21.44 -51.23
C ILE A 187 -24.08 22.20 -52.42
N GLY A 188 -24.12 23.52 -52.35
CA GLY A 188 -23.67 24.36 -53.46
C GLY A 188 -22.22 24.10 -53.82
N SER A 189 -21.94 23.81 -55.06
CA SER A 189 -20.65 24.01 -55.69
C SER A 189 -20.62 25.47 -56.16
N THR A 190 -19.82 26.31 -55.57
CA THR A 190 -19.33 27.53 -56.21
C THR A 190 -18.35 27.14 -57.29
#